data_aab927932c318ad454d058549444e6e6
#
_entry.id   aab927932c318ad454d058549444e6e6
#
_cell.length_a   1.000
_cell.length_b   1.000
_cell.length_c   1.000
_cell.angle_alpha   90.00
_cell.angle_beta   90.00
_cell.angle_gamma   90.00
#
_symmetry.space_group_name_H-M   'P 1'
#
loop_
_entity.id
_entity.type
_entity.pdbx_description
1 polymer ?
#
loop_
_entity_poly.entity_id
_entity_poly.type
_entity_poly.pdbx_seq_one_letter_code
_entity_poly.pdbx_strand_id
1 'polypeptide(L)'
;MSRDNNNSDRSKRPRISTKKSSDDSRASRSGNSSGSKPFKKPFSKDGARKGPEHSGSNSRFEKKPFKKNTGSFTSSSDDSESKSESRAYITNKSESYERKSFGKPKRGGKNFDTRDKYERGSLKYGRRPSANGEDRNDDKTRSFVQKRRLNKIDKDIHKDSIRLNKYIANSGICSRREADELITQGLVEVNGKVVTEMGYQVQKTDRVVFDGQSITPEKPVYVLLNKPKGYISTTKDDKARKTVMDLVANASPYRLFPVGRLDRSTTGVILLTNDGHMTKKLTHPSFDAKKIYHVTLDKKLTGEDLRLIAEGIRLDEGVAVVDQISYIEGKPKNEIGIEIHIGWNRVIRRIFQRLGYEVESLDRVMFAGLTKKNIKRGHWRILTDLEVNNLKML
;
A
#
# COMPACT_ATOMS: atom_id res chain seq x y z
N MET A 1 -6.44 -14.09 76.14
CA MET A 1 -6.64 -12.73 76.67
C MET A 1 -7.00 -11.88 75.45
N SER A 2 -8.25 -11.57 75.35
CA SER A 2 -8.94 -10.29 75.14
C SER A 2 -8.80 -9.79 73.64
N ARG A 3 -9.83 -9.92 72.81
CA ARG A 3 -11.04 -9.07 72.66
C ARG A 3 -10.65 -7.63 72.36
N ASP A 4 -11.07 -6.97 71.24
CA ASP A 4 -12.44 -6.57 70.82
C ASP A 4 -12.38 -6.01 69.43
N ASN A 5 -13.27 -6.34 68.53
CA ASN A 5 -14.52 -5.72 68.08
C ASN A 5 -14.48 -4.19 67.84
N ASN A 6 -14.78 -3.80 66.57
CA ASN A 6 -15.89 -2.90 66.12
C ASN A 6 -15.70 -2.48 64.71
N ASN A 7 -16.58 -2.76 63.81
CA ASN A 7 -17.95 -2.26 63.52
C ASN A 7 -17.95 -1.15 62.45
N SER A 8 -18.48 -1.53 61.32
CA SER A 8 -19.34 -0.83 60.37
C SER A 8 -19.23 0.69 60.18
N ASP A 9 -19.06 1.11 58.94
CA ASP A 9 -20.03 2.11 58.48
C ASP A 9 -20.23 2.04 56.94
N ARG A 10 -21.49 1.79 56.56
CA ARG A 10 -22.05 1.88 55.23
C ARG A 10 -22.58 3.30 55.05
N SER A 11 -22.05 4.10 54.16
CA SER A 11 -22.71 5.33 53.75
C SER A 11 -23.24 5.25 52.32
N LYS A 12 -24.50 5.54 52.24
CA LYS A 12 -25.50 5.44 51.16
C LYS A 12 -25.22 6.42 50.00
N ARG A 13 -25.47 5.96 48.78
CA ARG A 13 -25.64 6.79 47.60
C ARG A 13 -26.96 7.58 47.64
N PRO A 14 -27.03 8.84 47.21
CA PRO A 14 -28.30 9.51 46.96
C PRO A 14 -28.80 9.24 45.51
N ARG A 15 -30.06 8.84 45.43
CA ARG A 15 -30.89 8.80 44.21
C ARG A 15 -31.41 10.21 43.97
N ILE A 16 -31.33 10.71 42.72
CA ILE A 16 -32.04 11.91 42.28
C ILE A 16 -33.27 11.46 41.50
N SER A 17 -34.42 11.83 41.97
CA SER A 17 -35.77 11.58 41.45
C SER A 17 -36.14 12.63 40.40
N THR A 18 -36.76 12.16 39.33
CA THR A 18 -37.49 12.93 38.32
C THR A 18 -38.75 13.58 38.93
N LYS A 19 -38.99 14.86 38.64
CA LYS A 19 -40.31 15.48 38.77
C LYS A 19 -40.74 16.08 37.42
N LYS A 20 -41.88 15.58 36.95
CA LYS A 20 -42.76 16.20 35.95
C LYS A 20 -43.53 17.31 36.66
N SER A 21 -43.75 18.43 35.97
CA SER A 21 -44.91 19.30 36.21
C SER A 21 -45.37 19.95 34.87
N SER A 22 -46.59 19.66 34.57
CA SER A 22 -47.51 20.29 33.63
C SER A 22 -48.05 21.62 34.23
N ASP A 23 -48.35 22.59 33.36
CA ASP A 23 -49.55 23.41 33.29
C ASP A 23 -49.24 24.77 32.61
N ASP A 24 -49.87 25.00 31.51
CA ASP A 24 -51.03 25.79 31.14
C ASP A 24 -51.01 27.29 31.46
N SER A 25 -51.14 28.08 30.39
CA SER A 25 -52.12 29.20 30.17
C SER A 25 -51.52 30.35 29.34
N ARG A 26 -51.97 30.51 28.11
CA ARG A 26 -53.01 31.40 27.60
C ARG A 26 -52.68 32.91 27.39
N ALA A 27 -52.85 33.33 26.14
CA ALA A 27 -53.27 34.64 25.62
C ALA A 27 -52.17 35.71 25.46
N SER A 28 -52.08 36.53 24.39
CA SER A 28 -52.98 36.91 23.32
C SER A 28 -52.26 37.90 22.40
N ARG A 29 -52.62 37.89 21.07
CA ARG A 29 -52.71 39.01 20.09
C ARG A 29 -51.47 39.87 19.85
N SER A 30 -51.08 40.19 18.63
CA SER A 30 -51.63 40.62 17.33
C SER A 30 -50.41 40.94 16.45
N GLY A 31 -50.28 40.80 15.20
CA GLY A 31 -51.07 41.03 14.04
C GLY A 31 -50.13 41.34 12.87
N ASN A 32 -50.59 41.00 11.68
CA ASN A 32 -50.23 41.49 10.34
C ASN A 32 -48.93 40.97 9.67
N SER A 33 -49.04 40.14 8.72
CA SER A 33 -49.52 40.18 7.31
C SER A 33 -48.40 40.37 6.30
N SER A 34 -48.29 39.44 5.44
CA SER A 34 -48.19 39.36 3.98
C SER A 34 -47.20 38.24 3.60
N GLY A 35 -47.50 37.14 3.03
CA GLY A 35 -48.34 36.86 1.90
C GLY A 35 -47.48 36.71 0.66
N SER A 36 -47.06 35.44 0.31
CA SER A 36 -47.05 35.00 -1.08
C SER A 36 -46.78 33.52 -1.23
N LYS A 37 -47.68 32.91 -1.96
CA LYS A 37 -47.84 31.46 -2.24
C LYS A 37 -46.91 30.98 -3.36
N PRO A 38 -46.83 29.66 -3.56
CA PRO A 38 -45.92 29.00 -4.51
C PRO A 38 -46.48 28.95 -5.92
N PHE A 39 -45.62 29.06 -6.92
CA PHE A 39 -46.01 28.95 -8.33
C PHE A 39 -45.91 27.50 -8.81
N LYS A 40 -47.08 27.00 -9.29
CA LYS A 40 -47.28 25.77 -10.07
C LYS A 40 -46.96 26.05 -11.53
N LYS A 41 -46.46 25.00 -12.22
CA LYS A 41 -46.34 24.89 -13.69
C LYS A 41 -47.71 25.01 -14.36
N PRO A 42 -47.74 25.38 -15.66
CA PRO A 42 -48.43 24.53 -16.60
C PRO A 42 -47.68 24.21 -17.90
N PHE A 43 -48.04 23.08 -18.40
CA PHE A 43 -47.84 22.55 -19.76
C PHE A 43 -48.65 23.39 -20.76
N SER A 44 -48.14 23.63 -21.98
CA SER A 44 -48.94 23.66 -23.19
C SER A 44 -48.09 23.40 -24.44
N LYS A 45 -48.74 22.66 -25.32
CA LYS A 45 -48.33 22.15 -26.63
C LYS A 45 -48.44 23.27 -27.71
N ASP A 46 -47.81 22.92 -28.83
CA ASP A 46 -48.09 23.26 -30.22
C ASP A 46 -47.41 24.49 -30.83
N GLY A 47 -46.79 24.24 -31.98
CA GLY A 47 -46.37 25.26 -32.93
C GLY A 47 -45.28 24.84 -33.91
N ALA A 48 -45.68 24.16 -34.97
CA ALA A 48 -44.87 23.85 -36.14
C ALA A 48 -44.51 25.09 -36.96
N ARG A 49 -43.28 25.21 -37.48
CA ARG A 49 -42.95 25.89 -38.76
C ARG A 49 -41.57 25.50 -39.30
N LYS A 50 -41.62 24.80 -40.41
CA LYS A 50 -40.88 24.82 -41.72
C LYS A 50 -39.49 25.42 -41.75
N GLY A 51 -38.59 24.61 -42.38
CA GLY A 51 -37.20 24.81 -42.69
C GLY A 51 -36.92 25.88 -43.79
N PRO A 52 -35.67 25.94 -44.27
CA PRO A 52 -35.40 25.40 -45.61
C PRO A 52 -34.13 24.54 -45.72
N GLU A 53 -34.17 23.79 -46.81
CA GLU A 53 -33.20 22.84 -47.35
C GLU A 53 -31.88 23.50 -47.78
N HIS A 54 -30.75 22.79 -47.62
CA HIS A 54 -29.71 22.73 -48.66
C HIS A 54 -28.92 21.41 -48.53
N SER A 55 -29.11 20.64 -49.63
CA SER A 55 -28.23 19.76 -50.42
C SER A 55 -26.80 19.52 -49.88
N GLY A 56 -26.41 18.31 -49.65
CA GLY A 56 -25.96 17.31 -50.59
C GLY A 56 -24.59 16.82 -50.24
N SER A 57 -24.37 15.61 -49.95
CA SER A 57 -23.59 14.64 -50.71
C SER A 57 -23.37 13.35 -49.96
N ASN A 58 -23.82 12.30 -50.59
CA ASN A 58 -23.63 10.87 -50.25
C ASN A 58 -22.16 10.48 -50.26
N SER A 59 -21.73 9.75 -49.24
CA SER A 59 -20.76 8.67 -49.46
C SER A 59 -21.12 7.45 -48.63
N ARG A 60 -21.63 6.53 -49.35
CA ARG A 60 -22.04 5.18 -49.05
C ARG A 60 -20.79 4.35 -48.75
N PHE A 61 -20.63 3.84 -47.54
CA PHE A 61 -19.71 2.75 -47.27
C PHE A 61 -20.50 1.47 -47.02
N GLU A 62 -20.35 0.59 -48.02
CA GLU A 62 -20.92 -0.75 -48.05
C GLU A 62 -20.27 -1.66 -47.02
N LYS A 63 -21.12 -2.34 -46.22
CA LYS A 63 -20.75 -3.48 -45.40
C LYS A 63 -20.70 -4.73 -46.27
N LYS A 64 -19.52 -5.35 -46.39
CA LYS A 64 -19.36 -6.71 -46.98
C LYS A 64 -19.66 -7.77 -45.89
N PRO A 65 -20.42 -8.82 -46.21
CA PRO A 65 -20.70 -9.91 -45.28
C PRO A 65 -19.60 -10.95 -45.28
N PHE A 66 -19.27 -11.43 -44.10
CA PHE A 66 -18.35 -12.54 -43.86
C PHE A 66 -18.99 -13.87 -44.27
N LYS A 67 -18.42 -14.61 -45.18
CA LYS A 67 -18.81 -15.95 -45.65
C LYS A 67 -18.40 -16.98 -44.58
N LYS A 68 -19.38 -17.75 -44.11
CA LYS A 68 -19.21 -19.03 -43.40
C LYS A 68 -18.75 -20.08 -44.41
N ASN A 69 -17.61 -20.69 -44.18
CA ASN A 69 -17.16 -21.90 -44.88
C ASN A 69 -17.65 -23.12 -44.07
N THR A 70 -18.67 -23.77 -44.59
CA THR A 70 -19.12 -25.10 -44.18
C THR A 70 -18.45 -26.10 -45.16
N GLY A 71 -17.43 -26.78 -44.68
CA GLY A 71 -16.88 -27.95 -45.37
C GLY A 71 -17.39 -29.23 -44.71
N SER A 72 -18.33 -29.87 -45.37
CA SER A 72 -18.75 -31.25 -45.08
C SER A 72 -17.64 -32.19 -45.53
N PHE A 73 -17.24 -33.12 -44.67
CA PHE A 73 -16.54 -34.32 -45.10
C PHE A 73 -17.27 -35.55 -44.59
N THR A 74 -17.59 -36.38 -45.58
CA THR A 74 -18.33 -37.62 -45.54
C THR A 74 -17.53 -38.73 -44.86
N SER A 75 -18.30 -39.56 -44.13
CA SER A 75 -17.91 -40.82 -43.53
C SER A 75 -17.44 -41.86 -44.57
N SER A 76 -16.39 -42.60 -44.27
CA SER A 76 -16.24 -44.00 -44.69
C SER A 76 -15.60 -44.77 -43.56
N SER A 77 -16.37 -45.76 -43.10
CA SER A 77 -16.01 -46.89 -42.29
C SER A 77 -14.89 -47.72 -42.95
N ASP A 78 -13.94 -48.23 -42.19
CA ASP A 78 -13.60 -49.66 -42.20
C ASP A 78 -12.63 -50.03 -41.05
N ASP A 79 -12.88 -51.22 -40.62
CA ASP A 79 -12.39 -52.08 -39.59
C ASP A 79 -10.89 -52.23 -39.37
N SER A 80 -10.63 -52.67 -38.15
CA SER A 80 -9.78 -53.77 -37.72
C SER A 80 -8.50 -53.49 -36.90
N GLU A 81 -8.55 -54.18 -35.76
CA GLU A 81 -7.49 -54.89 -35.01
C GLU A 81 -6.42 -54.16 -34.21
N SER A 82 -6.65 -54.34 -32.90
CA SER A 82 -5.66 -54.70 -31.84
C SER A 82 -4.17 -54.68 -32.22
N LYS A 83 -3.37 -53.98 -31.38
CA LYS A 83 -2.21 -54.54 -30.67
C LYS A 83 -1.64 -53.54 -29.65
N SER A 84 -1.53 -54.06 -28.43
CA SER A 84 -0.64 -53.59 -27.35
C SER A 84 0.79 -53.42 -27.85
N GLU A 85 1.48 -52.33 -27.41
CA GLU A 85 2.87 -52.44 -26.99
C GLU A 85 3.42 -51.07 -26.56
N SER A 86 3.84 -51.07 -25.32
CA SER A 86 5.14 -50.75 -24.76
C SER A 86 5.60 -49.29 -24.77
N ARG A 87 5.73 -48.88 -23.52
CA ARG A 87 6.53 -47.76 -23.03
C ARG A 87 7.89 -47.68 -23.70
N ALA A 88 8.21 -46.57 -24.31
CA ALA A 88 9.58 -46.18 -24.62
C ALA A 88 10.04 -45.07 -23.65
N TYR A 89 10.94 -45.44 -22.74
CA TYR A 89 11.72 -44.49 -21.97
C TYR A 89 12.76 -43.85 -22.86
N ILE A 90 12.68 -42.53 -23.04
CA ILE A 90 13.78 -41.78 -23.63
C ILE A 90 14.77 -41.42 -22.54
N THR A 91 15.85 -42.18 -22.47
CA THR A 91 17.03 -41.86 -21.70
C THR A 91 17.80 -40.75 -22.40
N ASN A 92 17.82 -39.57 -21.81
CA ASN A 92 18.72 -38.52 -22.25
C ASN A 92 20.14 -38.78 -21.76
N LYS A 93 21.00 -38.94 -22.73
CA LYS A 93 22.45 -39.06 -22.66
C LYS A 93 23.03 -37.87 -21.91
N SER A 94 23.71 -38.12 -20.81
CA SER A 94 24.51 -37.19 -20.05
C SER A 94 25.80 -36.86 -20.81
N GLU A 95 25.92 -35.64 -21.31
CA GLU A 95 27.20 -35.08 -21.71
C GLU A 95 27.95 -34.59 -20.47
N SER A 96 29.08 -35.23 -20.19
CA SER A 96 30.02 -34.90 -19.14
C SER A 96 30.77 -33.63 -19.49
N TYR A 97 30.51 -32.51 -18.81
CA TYR A 97 31.40 -31.34 -18.79
C TYR A 97 32.46 -31.53 -17.71
N GLU A 98 33.73 -31.66 -18.12
CA GLU A 98 34.90 -31.65 -17.24
C GLU A 98 34.94 -30.34 -16.42
N ARG A 99 34.84 -30.48 -15.10
CA ARG A 99 35.11 -29.39 -14.15
C ARG A 99 36.62 -29.31 -13.90
N LYS A 100 37.24 -28.26 -14.42
CA LYS A 100 38.57 -27.85 -13.96
C LYS A 100 38.51 -27.47 -12.50
N SER A 101 39.21 -28.24 -11.66
CA SER A 101 39.34 -28.00 -10.22
C SER A 101 40.27 -26.80 -9.97
N PHE A 102 39.73 -25.71 -9.44
CA PHE A 102 40.52 -24.67 -8.79
C PHE A 102 40.83 -25.10 -7.35
N GLY A 103 42.11 -25.15 -7.05
CA GLY A 103 42.65 -25.60 -5.76
C GLY A 103 42.15 -24.77 -4.58
N LYS A 104 41.74 -25.45 -3.53
CA LYS A 104 41.40 -24.86 -2.22
C LYS A 104 42.68 -24.39 -1.52
N PRO A 105 42.73 -23.20 -0.92
CA PRO A 105 43.81 -22.83 -0.01
C PRO A 105 43.65 -23.62 1.32
N LYS A 106 44.73 -24.24 1.75
CA LYS A 106 44.85 -24.93 3.03
C LYS A 106 44.68 -23.95 4.19
N ARG A 107 43.58 -24.07 4.96
CA ARG A 107 43.45 -23.42 6.27
C ARG A 107 44.11 -24.33 7.33
N GLY A 108 45.21 -23.82 7.87
CA GLY A 108 45.81 -24.36 9.09
C GLY A 108 44.89 -24.15 10.28
N GLY A 109 44.57 -25.21 10.98
CA GLY A 109 43.82 -25.18 12.21
C GLY A 109 44.61 -24.52 13.34
N LYS A 110 43.97 -23.65 14.09
CA LYS A 110 44.34 -23.33 15.46
C LYS A 110 43.06 -23.33 16.29
N ASN A 111 43.04 -24.27 17.23
CA ASN A 111 42.06 -24.40 18.29
C ASN A 111 42.01 -23.10 19.08
N PHE A 112 40.80 -22.54 19.25
CA PHE A 112 40.55 -21.52 20.24
C PHE A 112 39.77 -22.14 21.39
N ASP A 113 40.51 -22.26 22.50
CA ASP A 113 40.00 -22.59 23.81
C ASP A 113 39.31 -21.34 24.42
N THR A 114 38.08 -21.54 24.85
CA THR A 114 37.30 -20.52 25.55
C THR A 114 37.59 -20.65 27.04
N ARG A 115 38.38 -19.72 27.60
CA ARG A 115 38.29 -19.33 29.02
C ARG A 115 39.05 -18.05 29.32
N ASP A 116 38.31 -17.15 29.94
CA ASP A 116 38.69 -16.23 30.99
C ASP A 116 39.36 -14.88 30.72
N LYS A 117 38.64 -13.93 31.31
CA LYS A 117 39.06 -12.83 32.18
C LYS A 117 39.35 -11.45 31.58
N TYR A 118 38.53 -10.59 32.07
CA TYR A 118 38.79 -9.16 32.31
C TYR A 118 40.18 -8.90 32.88
N GLU A 119 40.99 -8.09 32.21
CA GLU A 119 41.94 -7.24 32.88
C GLU A 119 42.22 -5.93 32.12
N ARG A 120 42.27 -4.88 32.92
CA ARG A 120 42.49 -3.49 32.53
C ARG A 120 43.91 -3.23 32.05
N GLY A 121 44.01 -2.35 31.03
CA GLY A 121 45.06 -1.34 31.02
C GLY A 121 46.44 -1.75 30.59
N SER A 122 46.84 -1.25 29.43
CA SER A 122 48.07 -0.42 29.36
C SER A 122 48.25 0.08 27.91
N LEU A 123 48.40 1.38 27.82
CA LEU A 123 48.88 2.08 26.65
C LEU A 123 50.26 1.57 26.26
N LYS A 124 50.38 0.87 25.11
CA LYS A 124 51.69 0.64 24.50
C LYS A 124 51.88 1.61 23.35
N TYR A 125 52.81 2.51 23.60
CA TYR A 125 53.41 3.44 22.67
C TYR A 125 53.94 2.74 21.44
N GLY A 126 53.63 3.29 20.27
CA GLY A 126 53.95 2.73 18.98
C GLY A 126 55.39 2.68 18.63
N ARG A 127 55.79 1.62 17.95
CA ARG A 127 57.00 1.54 17.15
C ARG A 127 56.86 2.49 15.94
N ARG A 128 57.83 3.36 15.78
CA ARG A 128 58.00 4.16 14.55
C ARG A 128 58.32 3.22 13.40
N PRO A 129 57.67 3.28 12.25
CA PRO A 129 58.14 2.57 11.05
C PRO A 129 59.36 3.28 10.50
N SER A 130 60.38 2.49 10.12
CA SER A 130 61.57 2.93 9.41
C SER A 130 61.17 3.47 8.04
N ALA A 131 61.78 4.61 7.70
CA ALA A 131 61.67 5.21 6.36
C ALA A 131 62.41 4.35 5.36
N ASN A 132 61.64 3.69 4.45
CA ASN A 132 61.97 3.38 3.08
C ASN A 132 60.90 2.41 2.53
N GLY A 133 60.05 2.92 1.69
CA GLY A 133 59.01 2.12 0.99
C GLY A 133 57.91 3.02 0.42
N GLU A 134 57.98 3.28 -0.83
CA GLU A 134 57.16 4.01 -1.77
C GLU A 134 55.70 4.29 -1.39
N ASP A 135 55.40 5.56 -1.12
CA ASP A 135 54.10 6.17 -0.90
C ASP A 135 53.27 6.24 -2.22
N ARG A 136 52.64 5.16 -2.65
CA ARG A 136 51.65 5.17 -3.78
C ARG A 136 50.23 4.82 -3.40
N ASN A 137 49.96 4.42 -2.13
CA ASN A 137 48.62 4.01 -1.69
C ASN A 137 47.92 4.99 -0.72
N ASP A 138 48.59 5.99 -0.21
CA ASP A 138 48.06 6.92 0.81
C ASP A 138 47.05 7.93 0.22
N ASP A 139 47.20 8.33 -1.03
CA ASP A 139 46.33 9.34 -1.65
C ASP A 139 44.90 8.81 -1.92
N LYS A 140 44.77 7.56 -2.31
CA LYS A 140 43.44 6.94 -2.53
C LYS A 140 42.71 6.75 -1.21
N THR A 141 43.41 6.40 -0.14
CA THR A 141 42.87 6.21 1.20
C THR A 141 42.46 7.54 1.84
N ARG A 142 43.27 8.58 1.68
CA ARG A 142 42.98 9.96 2.13
C ARG A 142 41.75 10.51 1.39
N SER A 143 41.69 10.38 0.08
CA SER A 143 40.54 10.82 -0.72
C SER A 143 39.23 10.09 -0.35
N PHE A 144 39.31 8.79 -0.02
CA PHE A 144 38.14 7.99 0.39
C PHE A 144 37.64 8.39 1.79
N VAL A 145 38.54 8.65 2.72
CA VAL A 145 38.20 9.11 4.08
C VAL A 145 37.65 10.55 4.03
N GLN A 146 38.22 11.42 3.20
CA GLN A 146 37.71 12.77 3.00
C GLN A 146 36.34 12.79 2.36
N LYS A 147 36.11 11.97 1.35
CA LYS A 147 34.78 11.77 0.71
C LYS A 147 33.72 11.20 1.68
N ARG A 148 34.13 10.27 2.58
CA ARG A 148 33.25 9.80 3.65
C ARG A 148 32.93 10.87 4.68
N ARG A 149 33.89 11.75 5.05
CA ARG A 149 33.67 12.89 5.97
C ARG A 149 32.74 13.92 5.33
N LEU A 150 32.97 14.29 4.08
CA LEU A 150 32.10 15.22 3.34
C LEU A 150 30.68 14.66 3.22
N ASN A 151 30.53 13.40 2.83
CA ASN A 151 29.20 12.75 2.76
C ASN A 151 28.49 12.63 4.12
N LYS A 152 29.24 12.61 5.22
CA LYS A 152 28.67 12.62 6.58
C LYS A 152 28.23 14.02 6.98
N ILE A 153 29.04 15.05 6.68
CA ILE A 153 28.71 16.45 6.91
C ILE A 153 27.48 16.86 6.09
N ASP A 154 27.43 16.50 4.80
CA ASP A 154 26.26 16.74 3.95
C ASP A 154 25.00 16.06 4.48
N LYS A 155 25.11 14.82 4.97
CA LYS A 155 23.99 14.12 5.61
C LYS A 155 23.53 14.78 6.91
N ASP A 156 24.43 15.31 7.70
CA ASP A 156 24.11 15.96 8.97
C ASP A 156 23.50 17.37 8.73
N ILE A 157 23.97 18.11 7.71
CA ILE A 157 23.38 19.39 7.28
C ILE A 157 21.97 19.21 6.74
N HIS A 158 21.71 18.10 6.00
CA HIS A 158 20.41 17.84 5.39
C HIS A 158 19.46 16.98 6.24
N LYS A 159 19.84 16.63 7.46
CA LYS A 159 19.06 15.77 8.35
C LYS A 159 17.68 16.34 8.67
N ASP A 160 17.55 17.64 8.73
CA ASP A 160 16.30 18.35 9.04
C ASP A 160 15.66 19.04 7.83
N SER A 161 16.27 18.92 6.65
CA SER A 161 15.74 19.53 5.43
C SER A 161 14.77 18.62 4.71
N ILE A 162 13.79 19.21 4.04
CA ILE A 162 12.76 18.53 3.25
C ILE A 162 12.81 19.09 1.83
N ARG A 163 12.71 18.23 0.81
CA ARG A 163 12.59 18.71 -0.57
C ARG A 163 11.35 19.58 -0.74
N LEU A 164 11.49 20.70 -1.42
CA LEU A 164 10.43 21.69 -1.61
C LEU A 164 9.15 21.05 -2.19
N ASN A 165 9.24 20.19 -3.21
CA ASN A 165 8.10 19.49 -3.76
C ASN A 165 7.36 18.60 -2.73
N LYS A 166 8.12 18.00 -1.79
CA LYS A 166 7.53 17.23 -0.69
C LYS A 166 6.87 18.14 0.34
N TYR A 167 7.45 19.33 0.60
CA TYR A 167 6.88 20.31 1.51
C TYR A 167 5.52 20.81 1.01
N ILE A 168 5.43 21.20 -0.27
CA ILE A 168 4.18 21.63 -0.94
C ILE A 168 3.14 20.52 -0.94
N ALA A 169 3.55 19.29 -1.27
CA ALA A 169 2.64 18.16 -1.25
C ALA A 169 2.13 17.82 0.16
N ASN A 170 2.95 18.02 1.20
CA ASN A 170 2.55 17.83 2.60
C ASN A 170 1.64 18.96 3.11
N SER A 171 1.56 20.11 2.43
CA SER A 171 0.63 21.19 2.71
C SER A 171 -0.74 21.00 2.02
N GLY A 172 -0.97 19.83 1.41
CA GLY A 172 -2.27 19.45 0.84
C GLY A 172 -2.61 20.04 -0.53
N ILE A 173 -1.78 20.96 -1.06
CA ILE A 173 -2.08 21.72 -2.28
C ILE A 173 -2.17 20.79 -3.50
N CYS A 174 -1.16 19.92 -3.70
CA CYS A 174 -1.07 19.11 -4.92
C CYS A 174 -0.24 17.83 -4.68
N SER A 175 -0.07 17.00 -5.71
CA SER A 175 0.87 15.88 -5.67
C SER A 175 2.32 16.38 -5.80
N ARG A 176 3.31 15.55 -5.42
CA ARG A 176 4.73 15.91 -5.58
C ARG A 176 5.13 16.19 -7.03
N ARG A 177 4.52 15.52 -8.02
CA ARG A 177 4.80 15.75 -9.45
C ARG A 177 4.21 17.07 -9.90
N GLU A 178 2.98 17.35 -9.56
CA GLU A 178 2.34 18.66 -9.80
C GLU A 178 3.12 19.78 -9.08
N ALA A 179 3.65 19.54 -7.87
CA ALA A 179 4.50 20.50 -7.17
C ALA A 179 5.80 20.80 -7.94
N ASP A 180 6.42 19.80 -8.57
CA ASP A 180 7.58 20.01 -9.42
C ASP A 180 7.25 20.93 -10.62
N GLU A 181 6.08 20.77 -11.23
CA GLU A 181 5.59 21.63 -12.31
C GLU A 181 5.33 23.07 -11.82
N LEU A 182 4.69 23.24 -10.66
CA LEU A 182 4.44 24.56 -10.05
C LEU A 182 5.73 25.29 -9.65
N ILE A 183 6.74 24.57 -9.15
CA ILE A 183 8.07 25.13 -8.86
C ILE A 183 8.72 25.63 -10.14
N THR A 184 8.69 24.84 -11.22
CA THR A 184 9.29 25.22 -12.52
C THR A 184 8.59 26.46 -13.11
N GLN A 185 7.29 26.64 -12.86
CA GLN A 185 6.50 27.79 -13.27
C GLN A 185 6.80 29.06 -12.43
N GLY A 186 7.62 28.95 -11.36
CA GLY A 186 7.99 30.10 -10.52
C GLY A 186 6.90 30.56 -9.53
N LEU A 187 5.90 29.72 -9.24
CA LEU A 187 4.80 30.03 -8.33
C LEU A 187 5.16 29.85 -6.84
N VAL A 188 6.41 29.46 -6.55
CA VAL A 188 6.85 29.14 -5.19
C VAL A 188 8.00 30.02 -4.77
N GLU A 189 7.88 30.63 -3.59
CA GLU A 189 8.92 31.43 -2.96
C GLU A 189 9.38 30.77 -1.65
N VAL A 190 10.68 30.88 -1.39
CA VAL A 190 11.28 30.51 -0.13
C VAL A 190 12.05 31.69 0.43
N ASN A 191 11.65 32.17 1.61
CA ASN A 191 12.22 33.36 2.25
C ASN A 191 12.23 34.60 1.36
N GLY A 192 11.15 34.80 0.57
CA GLY A 192 10.99 35.94 -0.34
C GLY A 192 11.77 35.84 -1.65
N LYS A 193 12.35 34.67 -1.96
CA LYS A 193 13.03 34.41 -3.24
C LYS A 193 12.25 33.34 -4.03
N VAL A 194 11.96 33.61 -5.29
CA VAL A 194 11.36 32.65 -6.19
C VAL A 194 12.33 31.50 -6.45
N VAL A 195 11.86 30.26 -6.31
CA VAL A 195 12.63 29.03 -6.54
C VAL A 195 12.03 28.30 -7.73
N THR A 196 12.86 28.06 -8.76
CA THR A 196 12.49 27.29 -9.95
C THR A 196 13.32 26.00 -10.06
N GLU A 197 14.30 25.83 -9.17
CA GLU A 197 15.22 24.70 -9.21
C GLU A 197 14.59 23.43 -8.65
N MET A 198 14.70 22.35 -9.43
CA MET A 198 14.24 21.01 -9.03
C MET A 198 15.13 20.42 -7.94
N GLY A 199 14.48 19.88 -6.91
CA GLY A 199 15.22 19.23 -5.81
C GLY A 199 15.67 20.16 -4.69
N TYR A 200 15.32 21.44 -4.74
CA TYR A 200 15.58 22.42 -3.69
C TYR A 200 15.20 21.88 -2.31
N GLN A 201 16.05 22.15 -1.31
CA GLN A 201 15.88 21.71 0.08
C GLN A 201 15.41 22.86 0.96
N VAL A 202 14.34 22.66 1.70
CA VAL A 202 13.74 23.61 2.63
C VAL A 202 14.03 23.19 4.07
N GLN A 203 14.47 24.12 4.90
CA GLN A 203 14.65 23.92 6.33
C GLN A 203 13.30 24.09 7.07
N LYS A 204 13.22 23.58 8.29
CA LYS A 204 12.01 23.75 9.13
C LYS A 204 11.71 25.19 9.49
N THR A 205 12.72 26.05 9.46
CA THR A 205 12.66 27.49 9.77
C THR A 205 12.28 28.34 8.57
N ASP A 206 12.35 27.79 7.35
CA ASP A 206 12.11 28.55 6.15
C ASP A 206 10.62 28.85 5.97
N ARG A 207 10.33 30.06 5.55
CA ARG A 207 8.98 30.48 5.15
C ARG A 207 8.76 30.15 3.67
N VAL A 208 7.81 29.26 3.41
CA VAL A 208 7.43 28.89 2.05
C VAL A 208 6.10 29.57 1.71
N VAL A 209 6.07 30.21 0.56
CA VAL A 209 4.90 30.90 0.00
C VAL A 209 4.57 30.26 -1.34
N PHE A 210 3.31 29.97 -1.55
CA PHE A 210 2.76 29.46 -2.79
C PHE A 210 1.64 30.41 -3.25
N ASP A 211 1.75 30.93 -4.46
CA ASP A 211 0.78 31.88 -5.04
C ASP A 211 0.43 33.02 -4.04
N GLY A 212 1.44 33.65 -3.44
CA GLY A 212 1.29 34.74 -2.47
C GLY A 212 0.83 34.30 -1.06
N GLN A 213 0.48 33.04 -0.83
CA GLN A 213 0.02 32.53 0.46
C GLN A 213 1.09 31.72 1.18
N SER A 214 1.30 31.99 2.47
CA SER A 214 2.22 31.20 3.29
C SER A 214 1.61 29.82 3.57
N ILE A 215 2.35 28.75 3.25
CA ILE A 215 1.91 27.39 3.41
C ILE A 215 2.69 26.67 4.52
N THR A 216 2.00 25.74 5.21
CA THR A 216 2.59 24.90 6.24
C THR A 216 2.13 23.44 6.06
N PRO A 217 2.98 22.46 6.40
CA PRO A 217 2.57 21.06 6.33
C PRO A 217 1.37 20.76 7.22
N GLU A 218 0.46 19.97 6.71
CA GLU A 218 -0.74 19.51 7.42
C GLU A 218 -0.40 18.50 8.53
N LYS A 219 -1.28 18.42 9.54
CA LYS A 219 -1.18 17.38 10.56
C LYS A 219 -1.43 15.99 9.95
N PRO A 220 -0.65 14.96 10.32
CA PRO A 220 -0.86 13.60 9.81
C PRO A 220 -2.22 13.04 10.24
N VAL A 221 -2.95 12.48 9.29
CA VAL A 221 -4.23 11.77 9.51
C VAL A 221 -4.12 10.37 8.94
N TYR A 222 -4.70 9.39 9.65
CA TYR A 222 -4.66 7.99 9.28
C TYR A 222 -6.08 7.41 9.31
N VAL A 223 -6.54 6.93 8.17
CA VAL A 223 -7.90 6.40 7.98
C VAL A 223 -7.80 4.95 7.52
N LEU A 224 -8.41 4.04 8.27
CA LEU A 224 -8.48 2.61 7.96
C LEU A 224 -9.82 2.30 7.30
N LEU A 225 -9.79 1.87 6.05
CA LEU A 225 -10.95 1.52 5.24
C LEU A 225 -11.04 0.01 5.07
N ASN A 226 -12.23 -0.56 5.20
CA ASN A 226 -12.53 -1.92 4.75
C ASN A 226 -13.06 -1.84 3.30
N LYS A 227 -12.13 -1.90 2.33
CA LYS A 227 -12.39 -1.70 0.91
C LYS A 227 -13.35 -2.75 0.34
N PRO A 228 -14.44 -2.37 -0.32
CA PRO A 228 -15.32 -3.29 -1.03
C PRO A 228 -14.77 -3.68 -2.42
N LYS A 229 -15.33 -4.73 -3.03
CA LYS A 229 -15.07 -5.14 -4.42
C LYS A 229 -15.55 -4.03 -5.38
N GLY A 230 -14.84 -3.85 -6.49
CA GLY A 230 -15.24 -2.89 -7.53
C GLY A 230 -14.57 -1.52 -7.46
N TYR A 231 -13.99 -1.15 -6.32
CA TYR A 231 -13.26 0.12 -6.14
C TYR A 231 -11.77 -0.04 -6.43
N ILE A 232 -11.14 0.95 -7.03
CA ILE A 232 -9.71 0.98 -7.30
C ILE A 232 -8.96 1.85 -6.27
N SER A 233 -7.72 1.48 -5.96
CA SER A 233 -6.88 2.16 -4.96
C SER A 233 -6.01 3.22 -5.63
N THR A 234 -6.62 4.32 -6.06
CA THR A 234 -5.96 5.48 -6.67
C THR A 234 -6.60 6.77 -6.20
N THR A 235 -5.86 7.87 -6.25
CA THR A 235 -6.36 9.22 -5.97
C THR A 235 -6.96 9.88 -7.20
N LYS A 236 -6.55 9.49 -8.42
CA LYS A 236 -7.03 10.02 -9.69
C LYS A 236 -7.26 8.87 -10.67
N ASP A 237 -8.33 8.90 -11.40
CA ASP A 237 -8.66 7.91 -12.41
C ASP A 237 -9.23 8.57 -13.66
N ASP A 238 -8.54 8.43 -14.78
CA ASP A 238 -8.92 9.04 -16.07
C ASP A 238 -10.15 8.37 -16.70
N LYS A 239 -10.54 7.18 -16.21
CA LYS A 239 -11.68 6.40 -16.70
C LYS A 239 -12.93 6.54 -15.83
N ALA A 240 -12.95 7.50 -14.90
CA ALA A 240 -14.06 7.79 -13.99
C ALA A 240 -14.65 6.55 -13.26
N ARG A 241 -13.79 5.58 -12.93
CA ARG A 241 -14.19 4.39 -12.16
C ARG A 241 -14.28 4.73 -10.68
N LYS A 242 -15.09 3.99 -9.92
CA LYS A 242 -15.21 4.15 -8.47
C LYS A 242 -13.86 3.92 -7.79
N THR A 243 -13.41 4.90 -7.01
CA THR A 243 -12.13 4.89 -6.29
C THR A 243 -12.33 4.74 -4.78
N VAL A 244 -11.30 4.36 -4.06
CA VAL A 244 -11.32 4.36 -2.59
C VAL A 244 -11.51 5.76 -2.01
N MET A 245 -11.18 6.81 -2.77
CA MET A 245 -11.34 8.21 -2.36
C MET A 245 -12.81 8.59 -2.21
N ASP A 246 -13.69 8.04 -3.06
CA ASP A 246 -15.14 8.27 -2.99
C ASP A 246 -15.74 7.80 -1.65
N LEU A 247 -15.15 6.73 -1.07
CA LEU A 247 -15.60 6.17 0.21
C LEU A 247 -15.10 6.94 1.43
N VAL A 248 -14.01 7.69 1.30
CA VAL A 248 -13.38 8.42 2.42
C VAL A 248 -13.45 9.94 2.24
N ALA A 249 -14.26 10.43 1.31
CA ALA A 249 -14.37 11.85 1.01
C ALA A 249 -14.62 12.74 2.25
N ASN A 250 -15.41 12.23 3.21
CA ASN A 250 -15.76 12.94 4.44
C ASN A 250 -14.89 12.53 5.65
N ALA A 251 -13.80 11.79 5.44
CA ALA A 251 -12.98 11.27 6.54
C ALA A 251 -12.01 12.32 7.11
N SER A 252 -11.63 13.30 6.29
CA SER A 252 -10.66 14.33 6.66
C SER A 252 -10.81 15.54 5.74
N PRO A 253 -10.56 16.76 6.22
CA PRO A 253 -10.44 17.95 5.38
C PRO A 253 -9.16 17.93 4.53
N TYR A 254 -8.18 17.09 4.92
CA TYR A 254 -6.89 17.00 4.27
C TYR A 254 -6.89 16.02 3.09
N ARG A 255 -5.98 16.25 2.15
CA ARG A 255 -5.81 15.41 0.96
C ARG A 255 -5.19 14.06 1.33
N LEU A 256 -6.01 13.02 1.42
CA LEU A 256 -5.56 11.65 1.69
C LEU A 256 -5.14 10.91 0.41
N PHE A 257 -4.28 9.89 0.58
CA PHE A 257 -3.94 8.94 -0.46
C PHE A 257 -3.75 7.53 0.13
N PRO A 258 -4.00 6.46 -0.66
CA PRO A 258 -3.90 5.10 -0.17
C PRO A 258 -2.45 4.67 0.04
N VAL A 259 -2.19 3.93 1.12
CA VAL A 259 -0.92 3.28 1.44
C VAL A 259 -0.86 1.93 0.73
N GLY A 260 -0.16 1.90 -0.38
CA GLY A 260 -0.13 0.75 -1.28
C GLY A 260 -1.43 0.59 -2.07
N ARG A 261 -1.58 -0.58 -2.69
CA ARG A 261 -2.73 -0.85 -3.55
C ARG A 261 -3.37 -2.20 -3.22
N LEU A 262 -4.67 -2.27 -3.44
CA LEU A 262 -5.45 -3.50 -3.58
C LEU A 262 -6.09 -3.49 -4.96
N ASP A 263 -6.14 -4.65 -5.62
CA ASP A 263 -6.80 -4.79 -6.90
C ASP A 263 -8.29 -4.44 -6.82
N ARG A 264 -8.91 -4.15 -7.95
CA ARG A 264 -10.34 -3.85 -8.03
C ARG A 264 -11.21 -4.97 -7.47
N SER A 265 -10.82 -6.24 -7.73
CA SER A 265 -11.51 -7.44 -7.24
C SER A 265 -11.13 -7.84 -5.81
N THR A 266 -10.03 -7.31 -5.26
CA THR A 266 -9.56 -7.61 -3.90
C THR A 266 -10.25 -6.70 -2.90
N THR A 267 -10.64 -7.27 -1.77
CA THR A 267 -11.34 -6.59 -0.68
C THR A 267 -10.46 -6.47 0.57
N GLY A 268 -10.96 -5.79 1.60
CA GLY A 268 -10.33 -5.77 2.93
C GLY A 268 -9.61 -4.49 3.28
N VAL A 269 -8.72 -4.60 4.26
CA VAL A 269 -8.05 -3.47 4.92
C VAL A 269 -7.17 -2.69 3.96
N ILE A 270 -7.38 -1.38 3.87
CA ILE A 270 -6.45 -0.43 3.25
C ILE A 270 -6.34 0.82 4.13
N LEU A 271 -5.11 1.28 4.33
CA LEU A 271 -4.82 2.51 5.06
C LEU A 271 -4.75 3.68 4.07
N LEU A 272 -5.32 4.82 4.44
CA LEU A 272 -5.19 6.08 3.72
C LEU A 272 -4.61 7.12 4.68
N THR A 273 -3.74 8.00 4.17
CA THR A 273 -3.07 9.02 4.99
C THR A 273 -2.58 10.17 4.11
N ASN A 274 -2.24 11.30 4.72
CA ASN A 274 -1.45 12.38 4.10
C ASN A 274 0.04 12.30 4.49
N ASP A 275 0.45 11.31 5.32
CA ASP A 275 1.84 11.10 5.73
C ASP A 275 2.61 10.24 4.71
N GLY A 276 3.37 10.89 3.84
CA GLY A 276 4.22 10.20 2.86
C GLY A 276 5.43 9.50 3.46
N HIS A 277 5.84 9.81 4.70
CA HIS A 277 6.93 9.10 5.38
C HIS A 277 6.44 7.72 5.86
N MET A 278 5.29 7.69 6.53
CA MET A 278 4.65 6.45 6.95
C MET A 278 4.30 5.57 5.73
N THR A 279 3.80 6.18 4.65
CA THR A 279 3.51 5.45 3.41
C THR A 279 4.74 4.75 2.85
N LYS A 280 5.89 5.44 2.78
CA LYS A 280 7.16 4.84 2.34
C LYS A 280 7.55 3.69 3.26
N LYS A 281 7.48 3.86 4.57
CA LYS A 281 7.81 2.84 5.58
C LYS A 281 6.96 1.59 5.41
N LEU A 282 5.65 1.71 5.22
CA LEU A 282 4.73 0.58 5.11
C LEU A 282 4.69 -0.09 3.72
N THR A 283 5.24 0.54 2.69
CA THR A 283 5.20 0.00 1.32
C THR A 283 6.55 -0.45 0.78
N HIS A 284 7.65 0.04 1.34
CA HIS A 284 8.98 -0.33 0.87
C HIS A 284 9.35 -1.75 1.35
N PRO A 285 9.91 -2.61 0.50
CA PRO A 285 10.22 -4.00 0.83
C PRO A 285 11.12 -4.18 2.06
N SER A 286 12.03 -3.24 2.33
CA SER A 286 12.98 -3.35 3.45
C SER A 286 12.36 -3.20 4.86
N PHE A 287 11.09 -2.91 4.97
CA PHE A 287 10.41 -2.80 6.27
C PHE A 287 9.48 -3.97 6.58
N ASP A 288 9.40 -4.97 5.70
CA ASP A 288 8.70 -6.25 5.87
C ASP A 288 7.29 -6.13 6.47
N ALA A 289 6.56 -5.08 6.08
CA ALA A 289 5.21 -4.85 6.57
C ALA A 289 4.30 -6.04 6.22
N LYS A 290 3.93 -6.82 7.23
CA LYS A 290 3.15 -8.05 7.12
C LYS A 290 1.73 -7.80 6.63
N LYS A 291 1.25 -8.68 5.75
CA LYS A 291 -0.08 -8.65 5.14
C LYS A 291 -0.70 -10.02 5.22
N ILE A 292 -1.82 -10.15 5.91
CA ILE A 292 -2.55 -11.42 5.98
C ILE A 292 -3.79 -11.33 5.11
N TYR A 293 -3.97 -12.37 4.29
CA TYR A 293 -5.11 -12.50 3.40
C TYR A 293 -5.89 -13.77 3.71
N HIS A 294 -7.20 -13.66 3.56
CA HIS A 294 -8.11 -14.77 3.44
C HIS A 294 -8.36 -15.00 1.94
N VAL A 295 -8.06 -16.18 1.47
CA VAL A 295 -8.19 -16.61 0.07
C VAL A 295 -9.24 -17.68 -0.03
N THR A 296 -10.15 -17.55 -1.00
CA THR A 296 -11.09 -18.62 -1.39
C THR A 296 -10.73 -19.06 -2.80
N LEU A 297 -10.50 -20.36 -2.97
CA LEU A 297 -10.15 -20.99 -4.25
C LEU A 297 -11.37 -21.66 -4.86
N ASP A 298 -11.33 -21.91 -6.17
CA ASP A 298 -12.30 -22.69 -6.96
C ASP A 298 -12.42 -24.14 -6.50
N LYS A 299 -11.33 -24.72 -6.01
CA LYS A 299 -11.23 -26.11 -5.54
C LYS A 299 -10.39 -26.24 -4.29
N LYS A 300 -10.49 -27.38 -3.60
CA LYS A 300 -9.73 -27.67 -2.38
C LYS A 300 -8.22 -27.67 -2.67
N LEU A 301 -7.42 -26.95 -1.90
CA LEU A 301 -5.97 -27.00 -1.97
C LEU A 301 -5.49 -28.34 -1.43
N THR A 302 -4.56 -29.00 -2.13
CA THR A 302 -3.92 -30.23 -1.65
C THR A 302 -2.86 -29.92 -0.57
N GLY A 303 -2.52 -30.91 0.25
CA GLY A 303 -1.47 -30.75 1.24
C GLY A 303 -0.07 -30.59 0.62
N GLU A 304 0.14 -31.19 -0.55
CA GLU A 304 1.39 -31.10 -1.31
C GLU A 304 1.57 -29.69 -1.87
N ASP A 305 0.55 -29.12 -2.52
CA ASP A 305 0.61 -27.76 -3.04
C ASP A 305 0.75 -26.72 -1.92
N LEU A 306 0.12 -26.94 -0.76
CA LEU A 306 0.30 -26.08 0.40
C LEU A 306 1.78 -26.06 0.85
N ARG A 307 2.47 -27.21 0.85
CA ARG A 307 3.90 -27.28 1.17
C ARG A 307 4.75 -26.59 0.11
N LEU A 308 4.46 -26.82 -1.18
CA LEU A 308 5.16 -26.16 -2.28
C LEU A 308 5.03 -24.61 -2.18
N ILE A 309 3.86 -24.09 -1.82
CA ILE A 309 3.67 -22.66 -1.60
C ILE A 309 4.52 -22.17 -0.42
N ALA A 310 4.58 -22.93 0.68
CA ALA A 310 5.38 -22.57 1.85
C ALA A 310 6.90 -22.56 1.55
N GLU A 311 7.39 -23.45 0.68
CA GLU A 311 8.77 -23.48 0.21
C GLU A 311 9.10 -22.34 -0.75
N GLY A 312 8.09 -21.78 -1.43
CA GLY A 312 8.18 -20.66 -2.36
C GLY A 312 7.96 -21.05 -3.82
N ILE A 313 7.22 -20.23 -4.53
CA ILE A 313 6.84 -20.44 -5.94
C ILE A 313 7.63 -19.50 -6.84
N ARG A 314 8.26 -20.07 -7.87
CA ARG A 314 8.98 -19.26 -8.87
C ARG A 314 7.99 -18.54 -9.79
N LEU A 315 8.06 -17.22 -9.75
CA LEU A 315 7.33 -16.29 -10.63
C LEU A 315 8.33 -15.50 -11.49
N ASP A 316 7.83 -14.62 -12.34
CA ASP A 316 8.66 -13.85 -13.29
C ASP A 316 9.68 -12.94 -12.58
N GLU A 317 9.30 -12.32 -11.44
CA GLU A 317 10.17 -11.44 -10.66
C GLU A 317 11.16 -12.19 -9.77
N GLY A 318 10.96 -13.50 -9.56
CA GLY A 318 11.81 -14.32 -8.68
C GLY A 318 11.02 -15.38 -7.93
N VAL A 319 11.56 -15.86 -6.82
CA VAL A 319 10.87 -16.80 -5.92
C VAL A 319 9.97 -16.01 -4.98
N ALA A 320 8.66 -16.25 -5.09
CA ALA A 320 7.68 -15.69 -4.17
C ALA A 320 7.67 -16.49 -2.87
N VAL A 321 8.32 -15.94 -1.85
CA VAL A 321 8.35 -16.53 -0.51
C VAL A 321 7.12 -16.08 0.25
N VAL A 322 6.47 -17.03 0.92
CA VAL A 322 5.30 -16.85 1.77
C VAL A 322 5.75 -16.99 3.22
N ASP A 323 5.41 -16.02 4.07
CA ASP A 323 5.81 -16.04 5.49
C ASP A 323 5.07 -17.15 6.25
N GLN A 324 3.78 -17.31 5.98
CA GLN A 324 2.95 -18.37 6.53
C GLN A 324 1.76 -18.68 5.61
N ILE A 325 1.40 -19.97 5.52
CA ILE A 325 0.18 -20.43 4.85
C ILE A 325 -0.46 -21.55 5.66
N SER A 326 -1.78 -21.52 5.81
CA SER A 326 -2.53 -22.54 6.55
C SER A 326 -3.97 -22.64 6.06
N TYR A 327 -4.58 -23.78 6.27
CA TYR A 327 -6.04 -23.89 6.19
C TYR A 327 -6.67 -23.13 7.34
N ILE A 328 -7.86 -22.59 7.11
CA ILE A 328 -8.62 -21.91 8.16
C ILE A 328 -9.43 -22.98 8.93
N GLU A 329 -9.25 -23.00 10.23
CA GLU A 329 -9.94 -23.94 11.11
C GLU A 329 -11.47 -23.79 11.00
N GLY A 330 -12.16 -24.93 10.94
CA GLY A 330 -13.62 -24.96 10.79
C GLY A 330 -14.15 -24.57 9.40
N LYS A 331 -13.25 -24.39 8.41
CA LYS A 331 -13.59 -24.03 7.02
C LYS A 331 -13.20 -25.13 6.03
N PRO A 332 -13.84 -25.16 4.84
CA PRO A 332 -13.42 -26.07 3.78
C PRO A 332 -11.98 -25.81 3.34
N LYS A 333 -11.27 -26.84 2.84
CA LYS A 333 -9.86 -26.74 2.42
C LYS A 333 -9.60 -25.83 1.20
N ASN A 334 -10.61 -25.20 0.62
CA ASN A 334 -10.47 -24.13 -0.36
C ASN A 334 -10.44 -22.73 0.26
N GLU A 335 -10.61 -22.59 1.58
CA GLU A 335 -10.45 -21.35 2.33
C GLU A 335 -9.12 -21.38 3.09
N ILE A 336 -8.23 -20.43 2.79
CA ILE A 336 -6.83 -20.43 3.18
C ILE A 336 -6.44 -19.10 3.76
N GLY A 337 -5.69 -19.12 4.86
CA GLY A 337 -4.98 -17.98 5.41
C GLY A 337 -3.56 -17.93 4.84
N ILE A 338 -3.14 -16.77 4.31
CA ILE A 338 -1.79 -16.57 3.79
C ILE A 338 -1.21 -15.27 4.31
N GLU A 339 0.00 -15.31 4.86
CA GLU A 339 0.78 -14.16 5.31
C GLU A 339 1.95 -13.93 4.35
N ILE A 340 2.12 -12.69 3.90
CA ILE A 340 3.21 -12.26 3.02
C ILE A 340 3.70 -10.87 3.40
N HIS A 341 4.97 -10.57 3.18
CA HIS A 341 5.54 -9.22 3.23
C HIS A 341 5.76 -8.62 1.83
N ILE A 342 5.97 -9.45 0.80
CA ILE A 342 6.18 -9.01 -0.58
C ILE A 342 4.95 -8.28 -1.15
N GLY A 343 5.21 -7.36 -2.10
CA GLY A 343 4.18 -6.51 -2.70
C GLY A 343 4.14 -6.54 -4.24
N TRP A 344 4.52 -7.67 -4.87
CA TRP A 344 4.51 -7.81 -6.32
C TRP A 344 3.09 -7.76 -6.89
N ASN A 345 2.98 -7.38 -8.14
CA ASN A 345 1.68 -7.28 -8.79
C ASN A 345 0.96 -8.62 -8.76
N ARG A 346 -0.26 -8.64 -8.16
CA ARG A 346 -1.16 -9.80 -8.07
C ARG A 346 -0.49 -11.09 -7.59
N VAL A 347 0.54 -10.99 -6.72
CA VAL A 347 1.41 -12.10 -6.33
C VAL A 347 0.63 -13.32 -5.83
N ILE A 348 -0.35 -13.15 -4.93
CA ILE A 348 -1.15 -14.27 -4.40
C ILE A 348 -1.92 -14.98 -5.51
N ARG A 349 -2.59 -14.22 -6.40
CA ARG A 349 -3.32 -14.81 -7.53
C ARG A 349 -2.41 -15.58 -8.47
N ARG A 350 -1.19 -15.09 -8.72
CA ARG A 350 -0.20 -15.75 -9.59
C ARG A 350 0.40 -17.00 -8.94
N ILE A 351 0.62 -17.00 -7.62
CA ILE A 351 1.07 -18.19 -6.88
C ILE A 351 0.07 -19.32 -7.09
N PHE A 352 -1.22 -19.10 -6.81
CA PHE A 352 -2.25 -20.11 -6.96
C PHE A 352 -2.48 -20.51 -8.42
N GLN A 353 -2.45 -19.55 -9.34
CA GLN A 353 -2.59 -19.80 -10.78
C GLN A 353 -1.46 -20.69 -11.32
N ARG A 354 -0.23 -20.54 -10.79
CA ARG A 354 0.91 -21.39 -11.19
C ARG A 354 0.70 -22.87 -10.86
N LEU A 355 -0.09 -23.16 -9.82
CA LEU A 355 -0.47 -24.51 -9.39
C LEU A 355 -1.82 -24.95 -9.95
N GLY A 356 -2.42 -24.19 -10.87
CA GLY A 356 -3.69 -24.53 -11.53
C GLY A 356 -4.93 -24.28 -10.68
N TYR A 357 -4.87 -23.37 -9.69
CA TYR A 357 -6.02 -22.91 -8.91
C TYR A 357 -6.46 -21.52 -9.35
N GLU A 358 -7.77 -21.25 -9.27
CA GLU A 358 -8.33 -19.92 -9.48
C GLU A 358 -8.75 -19.30 -8.16
N VAL A 359 -8.33 -18.04 -7.92
CA VAL A 359 -8.70 -17.28 -6.72
C VAL A 359 -10.04 -16.59 -6.96
N GLU A 360 -11.11 -17.11 -6.41
CA GLU A 360 -12.47 -16.54 -6.48
C GLU A 360 -12.57 -15.27 -5.61
N SER A 361 -12.15 -15.38 -4.35
CA SER A 361 -12.18 -14.28 -3.38
C SER A 361 -10.80 -14.06 -2.76
N LEU A 362 -10.44 -12.79 -2.60
CA LEU A 362 -9.22 -12.37 -1.93
C LEU A 362 -9.54 -11.19 -1.02
N ASP A 363 -9.34 -11.37 0.27
CA ASP A 363 -9.68 -10.40 1.29
C ASP A 363 -8.51 -10.15 2.23
N ARG A 364 -7.94 -8.94 2.22
CA ARG A 364 -6.87 -8.58 3.17
C ARG A 364 -7.47 -8.36 4.55
N VAL A 365 -7.18 -9.26 5.48
CA VAL A 365 -7.72 -9.22 6.85
C VAL A 365 -6.86 -8.43 7.80
N MET A 366 -5.54 -8.36 7.53
CA MET A 366 -4.59 -7.57 8.31
C MET A 366 -3.56 -6.88 7.41
N PHE A 367 -3.14 -5.68 7.79
CA PHE A 367 -2.06 -4.92 7.18
C PHE A 367 -1.24 -4.22 8.27
N ALA A 368 0.04 -4.59 8.43
CA ALA A 368 0.95 -3.99 9.41
C ALA A 368 0.35 -3.93 10.84
N GLY A 369 -0.28 -5.03 11.30
CA GLY A 369 -0.95 -5.11 12.59
C GLY A 369 -2.37 -4.53 12.65
N LEU A 370 -2.78 -3.76 11.64
CA LEU A 370 -4.13 -3.20 11.57
C LEU A 370 -5.12 -4.22 11.02
N THR A 371 -6.25 -4.42 11.68
CA THR A 371 -7.29 -5.38 11.29
C THR A 371 -8.60 -4.69 10.93
N LYS A 372 -9.44 -5.38 10.15
CA LYS A 372 -10.80 -4.90 9.78
C LYS A 372 -11.86 -5.16 10.86
N LYS A 373 -11.46 -5.64 12.07
CA LYS A 373 -12.39 -5.91 13.16
C LYS A 373 -13.26 -4.68 13.42
N ASN A 374 -14.57 -4.87 13.54
CA ASN A 374 -15.57 -3.82 13.77
C ASN A 374 -15.73 -2.78 12.67
N ILE A 375 -15.14 -2.98 11.48
CA ILE A 375 -15.36 -2.10 10.32
C ILE A 375 -16.18 -2.84 9.27
N LYS A 376 -17.42 -2.41 9.03
CA LYS A 376 -18.28 -2.97 7.98
C LYS A 376 -17.66 -2.72 6.60
N ARG A 377 -18.00 -3.55 5.63
CA ARG A 377 -17.52 -3.40 4.24
C ARG A 377 -17.96 -2.03 3.66
N GLY A 378 -17.01 -1.29 3.10
CA GLY A 378 -17.23 0.07 2.57
C GLY A 378 -17.14 1.18 3.62
N HIS A 379 -16.99 0.84 4.91
CA HIS A 379 -16.85 1.83 5.99
C HIS A 379 -15.38 1.97 6.40
N TRP A 380 -15.10 3.08 7.05
CA TRP A 380 -13.79 3.46 7.54
C TRP A 380 -13.84 3.96 8.99
N ARG A 381 -12.69 4.04 9.62
CA ARG A 381 -12.47 4.72 10.89
C ARG A 381 -11.11 5.41 10.91
N ILE A 382 -10.95 6.37 11.78
CA ILE A 382 -9.65 6.96 12.09
C ILE A 382 -8.87 5.99 12.98
N LEU A 383 -7.54 5.94 12.86
CA LEU A 383 -6.68 5.17 13.76
C LEU A 383 -6.60 5.84 15.13
N THR A 384 -6.47 5.01 16.15
CA THR A 384 -6.13 5.48 17.50
C THR A 384 -4.65 5.85 17.59
N ASP A 385 -4.28 6.70 18.56
CA ASP A 385 -2.88 7.08 18.79
C ASP A 385 -1.99 5.87 19.07
N LEU A 386 -2.50 4.85 19.75
CA LEU A 386 -1.78 3.60 19.99
C LEU A 386 -1.46 2.87 18.69
N GLU A 387 -2.42 2.76 17.77
CA GLU A 387 -2.20 2.14 16.46
C GLU A 387 -1.18 2.94 15.64
N VAL A 388 -1.27 4.27 15.66
CA VAL A 388 -0.30 5.14 14.98
C VAL A 388 1.10 4.97 15.56
N ASN A 389 1.23 4.90 16.89
CA ASN A 389 2.51 4.68 17.55
C ASN A 389 3.09 3.29 17.22
N ASN A 390 2.26 2.25 17.20
CA ASN A 390 2.68 0.91 16.77
C ASN A 390 3.21 0.92 15.32
N LEU A 391 2.55 1.63 14.40
CA LEU A 391 3.05 1.78 13.01
C LEU A 391 4.37 2.55 12.94
N LYS A 392 4.62 3.48 13.85
CA LYS A 392 5.90 4.21 13.92
C LYS A 392 7.05 3.36 14.44
N MET A 393 6.76 2.30 15.21
CA MET A 393 7.76 1.39 15.79
C MET A 393 8.16 0.24 14.86
N LEU A 394 7.35 -0.08 13.82
CA LEU A 394 7.74 -1.02 12.76
C LEU A 394 8.98 -0.53 12.02
#